data_0fad6cd0f5ee0b8f191b59fec0d58667
#
_entry.id   0fad6cd0f5ee0b8f191b59fec0d58667
#
_cell.length_a   1.000
_cell.length_b   1.000
_cell.length_c   1.000
_cell.angle_alpha   90.00
_cell.angle_beta   90.00
_cell.angle_gamma   90.00
#
_symmetry.space_group_name_H-M   'P 1'
#
loop_
_entity.id
_entity.type
_entity.pdbx_description
1 polymer ?
#
loop_
_entity_poly.entity_id
_entity_poly.type
_entity_poly.pdbx_seq_one_letter_code
_entity_poly.pdbx_strand_id
1 'polypeptide(L)'
;IAELGKMPLEFSPGTAWNYSVSTDVLGYLVGKISGEPFEDFLRRRIFEPLGMVDTAFHVPDEKAARFAGCYLMSPQGKLAPVPGRSFREPAVTPSGGGGLVSTASDYLRFCEAIRLGGALGEVRLLGPKTVALMRANHLPGGGDLSDLSISMFSESIYQGVGFGLGFAMTTNVAKTQITGSVGEFWWGGAASTAFWIDPVEDVSVVFLTQFMPSS
;
A
#
# COMPACT_ATOMS: atom_id res chain seq x y z
N ILE A 1 -9.62 17.43 -2.56
CA ILE A 1 -8.60 17.81 -3.58
C ILE A 1 -8.61 19.31 -3.84
N ALA A 2 -9.78 19.97 -4.07
CA ALA A 2 -9.82 21.41 -4.34
C ALA A 2 -9.18 22.26 -3.22
N GLU A 3 -9.43 21.91 -1.96
CA GLU A 3 -8.78 22.59 -0.81
C GLU A 3 -7.30 22.23 -0.69
N LEU A 4 -6.93 20.97 -0.91
CA LEU A 4 -5.54 20.55 -0.93
C LEU A 4 -4.72 21.31 -1.99
N GLY A 5 -5.30 21.57 -3.16
CA GLY A 5 -4.64 22.33 -4.23
C GLY A 5 -4.36 23.80 -3.90
N LYS A 6 -4.91 24.33 -2.80
CA LYS A 6 -4.63 25.69 -2.30
C LYS A 6 -3.50 25.73 -1.27
N MET A 7 -3.07 24.57 -0.77
CA MET A 7 -2.02 24.48 0.23
C MET A 7 -0.64 24.55 -0.44
N PRO A 8 0.34 25.19 0.17
CA PRO A 8 1.70 25.17 -0.33
C PRO A 8 2.28 23.75 -0.22
N LEU A 9 3.18 23.40 -1.12
CA LEU A 9 3.99 22.19 -1.00
C LEU A 9 4.98 22.34 0.16
N GLU A 10 5.26 21.26 0.86
CA GLU A 10 6.26 21.21 1.93
C GLU A 10 7.67 21.43 1.38
N PHE A 11 7.94 20.91 0.19
CA PHE A 11 9.21 21.07 -0.54
C PHE A 11 8.96 20.96 -2.06
N SER A 12 9.95 21.29 -2.84
CA SER A 12 9.88 21.14 -4.29
C SER A 12 9.79 19.65 -4.67
N PRO A 13 8.89 19.25 -5.59
CA PRO A 13 8.79 17.88 -6.04
C PRO A 13 10.15 17.32 -6.51
N GLY A 14 10.47 16.09 -6.06
CA GLY A 14 11.71 15.41 -6.42
C GLY A 14 12.93 15.78 -5.56
N THR A 15 12.81 16.66 -4.54
CA THR A 15 13.94 17.06 -3.69
C THR A 15 14.00 16.32 -2.36
N ALA A 16 12.89 15.72 -1.93
CA ALA A 16 12.79 14.97 -0.68
C ALA A 16 11.69 13.92 -0.78
N TRP A 17 11.68 13.01 0.17
CA TRP A 17 10.61 12.02 0.34
C TRP A 17 9.88 12.27 1.67
N ASN A 18 8.56 12.24 1.65
CA ASN A 18 7.73 12.32 2.84
C ASN A 18 6.44 11.51 2.65
N TYR A 19 6.03 10.80 3.70
CA TYR A 19 4.76 10.07 3.71
C TYR A 19 3.61 11.06 3.87
N SER A 20 2.65 11.05 2.95
CA SER A 20 1.53 11.98 2.97
C SER A 20 0.36 11.47 2.09
N VAL A 21 -0.50 12.39 1.66
CA VAL A 21 -1.73 12.14 0.89
C VAL A 21 -1.51 12.00 -0.62
N SER A 22 -0.29 11.78 -1.08
CA SER A 22 0.03 11.70 -2.52
C SER A 22 -0.75 10.58 -3.22
N THR A 23 -0.91 9.42 -2.56
CA THR A 23 -1.68 8.31 -3.11
C THR A 23 -3.19 8.58 -3.15
N ASP A 24 -3.71 9.43 -2.26
CA ASP A 24 -5.10 9.93 -2.36
C ASP A 24 -5.29 10.81 -3.58
N VAL A 25 -4.30 11.66 -3.89
CA VAL A 25 -4.30 12.45 -5.13
C VAL A 25 -4.26 11.54 -6.35
N LEU A 26 -3.47 10.47 -6.33
CA LEU A 26 -3.45 9.47 -7.41
C LEU A 26 -4.80 8.78 -7.58
N GLY A 27 -5.47 8.38 -6.50
CA GLY A 27 -6.82 7.79 -6.56
C GLY A 27 -7.82 8.75 -7.22
N TYR A 28 -7.78 10.02 -6.85
CA TYR A 28 -8.59 11.05 -7.50
C TYR A 28 -8.27 11.19 -9.00
N LEU A 29 -7.00 11.20 -9.38
CA LEU A 29 -6.57 11.30 -10.79
C LEU A 29 -7.01 10.08 -11.58
N VAL A 30 -6.95 8.89 -11.02
CA VAL A 30 -7.47 7.67 -11.67
C VAL A 30 -8.95 7.84 -12.00
N GLY A 31 -9.78 8.28 -11.05
CA GLY A 31 -11.19 8.54 -11.30
C GLY A 31 -11.42 9.62 -12.37
N LYS A 32 -10.62 10.69 -12.37
CA LYS A 32 -10.74 11.78 -13.36
C LYS A 32 -10.32 11.36 -14.77
N ILE A 33 -9.24 10.61 -14.89
CA ILE A 33 -8.70 10.21 -16.20
C ILE A 33 -9.53 9.06 -16.79
N SER A 34 -9.97 8.12 -15.99
CA SER A 34 -10.77 6.97 -16.43
C SER A 34 -12.23 7.36 -16.76
N GLY A 35 -12.73 8.44 -16.17
CA GLY A 35 -14.12 8.87 -16.28
C GLY A 35 -15.10 8.05 -15.45
N GLU A 36 -14.60 7.23 -14.52
CA GLU A 36 -15.42 6.39 -13.63
C GLU A 36 -15.01 6.57 -12.15
N PRO A 37 -15.88 6.24 -11.18
CA PRO A 37 -15.52 6.26 -9.77
C PRO A 37 -14.28 5.38 -9.49
N PHE A 38 -13.39 5.86 -8.62
CA PHE A 38 -12.14 5.16 -8.30
C PHE A 38 -12.36 3.74 -7.78
N GLU A 39 -13.38 3.54 -6.95
CA GLU A 39 -13.77 2.23 -6.43
C GLU A 39 -14.18 1.27 -7.56
N ASP A 40 -14.97 1.73 -8.51
CA ASP A 40 -15.40 0.94 -9.66
C ASP A 40 -14.23 0.60 -10.58
N PHE A 41 -13.32 1.55 -10.77
CA PHE A 41 -12.09 1.30 -11.53
C PHE A 41 -11.28 0.17 -10.90
N LEU A 42 -11.00 0.22 -9.58
CA LEU A 42 -10.25 -0.83 -8.90
C LEU A 42 -10.96 -2.18 -8.96
N ARG A 43 -12.27 -2.18 -8.71
CA ARG A 43 -13.09 -3.40 -8.76
C ARG A 43 -13.00 -4.06 -10.13
N ARG A 44 -13.28 -3.33 -11.21
CA ARG A 44 -13.32 -3.88 -12.56
C ARG A 44 -11.95 -4.21 -13.14
N ARG A 45 -10.92 -3.45 -12.80
CA ARG A 45 -9.60 -3.55 -13.42
C ARG A 45 -8.62 -4.42 -12.63
N ILE A 46 -8.88 -4.64 -11.35
CA ILE A 46 -7.97 -5.37 -10.47
C ILE A 46 -8.72 -6.47 -9.72
N PHE A 47 -9.75 -6.15 -8.93
CA PHE A 47 -10.31 -7.10 -7.99
C PHE A 47 -11.08 -8.23 -8.69
N GLU A 48 -12.01 -7.91 -9.57
CA GLU A 48 -12.77 -8.92 -10.34
C GLU A 48 -11.87 -9.80 -11.21
N PRO A 49 -10.94 -9.23 -12.03
CA PRO A 49 -10.05 -10.07 -12.83
C PRO A 49 -9.19 -11.01 -12.01
N LEU A 50 -8.69 -10.57 -10.85
CA LEU A 50 -7.90 -11.42 -9.95
C LEU A 50 -8.74 -12.35 -9.07
N GLY A 51 -10.07 -12.23 -9.07
CA GLY A 51 -10.96 -12.98 -8.17
C GLY A 51 -10.81 -12.60 -6.70
N MET A 52 -10.52 -11.32 -6.41
CA MET A 52 -10.43 -10.75 -5.07
C MET A 52 -11.82 -10.35 -4.58
N VAL A 53 -12.63 -11.35 -4.24
CA VAL A 53 -14.08 -11.21 -3.98
C VAL A 53 -14.42 -10.56 -2.64
N ASP A 54 -13.46 -10.47 -1.74
CA ASP A 54 -13.61 -9.89 -0.40
C ASP A 54 -12.83 -8.57 -0.25
N THR A 55 -12.42 -7.95 -1.36
CA THR A 55 -11.67 -6.68 -1.36
C THR A 55 -12.55 -5.54 -1.82
N ALA A 56 -12.77 -4.54 -0.94
CA ALA A 56 -13.61 -3.39 -1.21
C ALA A 56 -13.35 -2.24 -0.20
N PHE A 57 -14.00 -1.09 -0.37
CA PHE A 57 -13.95 0.02 0.59
C PHE A 57 -14.99 -0.08 1.71
N HIS A 58 -15.82 -1.12 1.70
CA HIS A 58 -16.77 -1.44 2.77
C HIS A 58 -17.05 -2.94 2.81
N VAL A 59 -17.58 -3.40 3.94
CA VAL A 59 -17.95 -4.80 4.17
C VAL A 59 -19.46 -4.92 4.09
N PRO A 60 -20.03 -5.63 3.12
CA PRO A 60 -21.46 -5.83 3.01
C PRO A 60 -21.98 -6.70 4.17
N ASP A 61 -23.29 -6.60 4.44
CA ASP A 61 -23.92 -7.21 5.62
C ASP A 61 -23.72 -8.75 5.69
N GLU A 62 -23.80 -9.42 4.56
CA GLU A 62 -23.61 -10.87 4.47
C GLU A 62 -22.19 -11.33 4.82
N LYS A 63 -21.21 -10.43 4.78
CA LYS A 63 -19.80 -10.71 5.12
C LYS A 63 -19.39 -10.19 6.51
N ALA A 64 -20.28 -9.47 7.18
CA ALA A 64 -19.99 -8.79 8.45
C ALA A 64 -19.48 -9.70 9.55
N ALA A 65 -19.98 -10.93 9.63
CA ALA A 65 -19.55 -11.91 10.65
C ALA A 65 -18.08 -12.32 10.54
N ARG A 66 -17.44 -12.10 9.38
CA ARG A 66 -16.02 -12.37 9.15
C ARG A 66 -15.13 -11.13 9.34
N PHE A 67 -15.72 -9.96 9.54
CA PHE A 67 -14.97 -8.74 9.66
C PHE A 67 -14.27 -8.65 11.02
N ALA A 68 -12.95 -8.59 11.02
CA ALA A 68 -12.14 -8.53 12.23
C ALA A 68 -12.28 -7.17 12.94
N GLY A 69 -12.31 -7.19 14.28
CA GLY A 69 -12.20 -5.99 15.07
C GLY A 69 -10.78 -5.41 15.01
N CYS A 70 -10.68 -4.07 14.97
CA CYS A 70 -9.39 -3.38 15.06
C CYS A 70 -9.21 -2.78 16.45
N TYR A 71 -8.01 -2.88 17.00
CA TYR A 71 -7.71 -2.52 18.39
C TYR A 71 -6.53 -1.55 18.47
N LEU A 72 -6.50 -0.80 19.55
CA LEU A 72 -5.37 0.05 19.95
C LEU A 72 -5.03 -0.20 21.42
N MET A 73 -3.85 0.24 21.84
CA MET A 73 -3.49 0.28 23.25
C MET A 73 -4.05 1.54 23.89
N SER A 74 -4.90 1.38 24.88
CA SER A 74 -5.42 2.50 25.67
C SER A 74 -4.31 3.11 26.55
N PRO A 75 -4.48 4.34 27.05
CA PRO A 75 -3.53 4.95 28.00
C PRO A 75 -3.31 4.14 29.28
N GLN A 76 -4.26 3.24 29.61
CA GLN A 76 -4.17 2.34 30.77
C GLN A 76 -3.49 1.01 30.44
N GLY A 77 -2.88 0.85 29.27
CA GLY A 77 -2.20 -0.36 28.83
C GLY A 77 -3.12 -1.55 28.55
N LYS A 78 -4.40 -1.29 28.19
CA LYS A 78 -5.37 -2.32 27.83
C LYS A 78 -5.76 -2.21 26.36
N LEU A 79 -6.03 -3.34 25.73
CA LEU A 79 -6.60 -3.35 24.38
C LEU A 79 -8.00 -2.74 24.40
N ALA A 80 -8.24 -1.79 23.50
CA ALA A 80 -9.53 -1.16 23.28
C ALA A 80 -9.86 -1.15 21.79
N PRO A 81 -11.14 -1.29 21.39
CA PRO A 81 -11.52 -1.13 19.99
C PRO A 81 -11.15 0.25 19.47
N VAL A 82 -10.67 0.32 18.25
CA VAL A 82 -10.39 1.60 17.56
C VAL A 82 -11.71 2.32 17.33
N PRO A 83 -11.90 3.55 17.88
CA PRO A 83 -13.07 4.34 17.58
C PRO A 83 -13.00 4.88 16.15
N GLY A 84 -14.11 5.09 15.49
CA GLY A 84 -14.14 5.81 14.23
C GLY A 84 -14.96 5.15 13.14
N ARG A 85 -14.44 5.21 11.90
CA ARG A 85 -15.16 4.83 10.70
C ARG A 85 -15.70 3.41 10.76
N SER A 86 -16.99 3.28 10.53
CA SER A 86 -17.62 1.99 10.24
C SER A 86 -17.28 1.57 8.81
N PHE A 87 -16.61 0.43 8.63
CA PHE A 87 -16.45 -0.20 7.32
C PHE A 87 -17.70 -0.95 6.86
N ARG A 88 -18.81 -0.84 7.59
CA ARG A 88 -20.12 -1.40 7.24
C ARG A 88 -20.92 -0.50 6.30
N GLU A 89 -20.48 0.74 6.14
CA GLU A 89 -21.09 1.72 5.25
C GLU A 89 -20.18 2.05 4.08
N PRO A 90 -20.73 2.32 2.89
CA PRO A 90 -19.94 2.76 1.76
C PRO A 90 -19.04 3.96 2.09
N ALA A 91 -17.86 3.99 1.54
CA ALA A 91 -16.97 5.12 1.74
C ALA A 91 -17.52 6.36 1.06
N VAL A 92 -17.65 7.47 1.80
CA VAL A 92 -18.02 8.77 1.21
C VAL A 92 -16.99 9.20 0.16
N THR A 93 -15.72 8.93 0.43
CA THR A 93 -14.62 9.18 -0.51
C THR A 93 -13.66 8.00 -0.44
N PRO A 94 -13.64 7.13 -1.45
CA PRO A 94 -12.62 6.07 -1.55
C PRO A 94 -11.22 6.69 -1.63
N SER A 95 -10.35 6.31 -0.70
CA SER A 95 -8.99 6.86 -0.57
C SER A 95 -8.00 6.02 -1.36
N GLY A 96 -7.13 6.66 -2.10
CA GLY A 96 -5.99 5.99 -2.75
C GLY A 96 -4.89 5.61 -1.76
N GLY A 97 -4.87 6.25 -0.59
CA GLY A 97 -3.89 6.01 0.47
C GLY A 97 -4.32 4.96 1.50
N GLY A 98 -5.59 4.49 1.47
CA GLY A 98 -6.05 3.50 2.44
C GLY A 98 -7.55 3.26 2.43
N GLY A 99 -8.04 2.50 3.42
CA GLY A 99 -9.47 2.26 3.60
C GLY A 99 -10.03 1.05 2.87
N LEU A 100 -9.22 0.29 2.16
CA LEU A 100 -9.62 -1.03 1.66
C LEU A 100 -9.70 -2.03 2.82
N VAL A 101 -10.70 -2.88 2.76
CA VAL A 101 -10.77 -4.14 3.51
C VAL A 101 -10.47 -5.27 2.56
N SER A 102 -9.86 -6.34 3.07
CA SER A 102 -9.48 -7.49 2.24
C SER A 102 -9.32 -8.75 3.09
N THR A 103 -8.94 -9.84 2.47
CA THR A 103 -8.50 -11.08 3.12
C THR A 103 -7.07 -11.41 2.72
N ALA A 104 -6.38 -12.24 3.51
CA ALA A 104 -5.04 -12.70 3.15
C ALA A 104 -5.04 -13.42 1.79
N SER A 105 -6.08 -14.20 1.50
CA SER A 105 -6.23 -14.90 0.22
C SER A 105 -6.33 -13.93 -0.96
N ASP A 106 -7.18 -12.89 -0.84
CA ASP A 106 -7.36 -11.91 -1.91
C ASP A 106 -6.07 -11.10 -2.13
N TYR A 107 -5.48 -10.63 -1.04
CA TYR A 107 -4.29 -9.81 -1.14
C TYR A 107 -3.08 -10.61 -1.67
N LEU A 108 -2.99 -11.90 -1.31
CA LEU A 108 -1.97 -12.80 -1.87
C LEU A 108 -2.11 -12.97 -3.38
N ARG A 109 -3.35 -13.01 -3.93
CA ARG A 109 -3.56 -13.05 -5.39
C ARG A 109 -2.98 -11.80 -6.08
N PHE A 110 -3.14 -10.63 -5.47
CA PHE A 110 -2.51 -9.41 -5.97
C PHE A 110 -0.97 -9.50 -5.89
N CYS A 111 -0.42 -9.92 -4.75
CA CYS A 111 1.02 -10.10 -4.57
C CYS A 111 1.59 -11.06 -5.63
N GLU A 112 0.95 -12.19 -5.85
CA GLU A 112 1.36 -13.17 -6.86
C GLU A 112 1.28 -12.62 -8.29
N ALA A 113 0.24 -11.85 -8.62
CA ALA A 113 0.16 -11.20 -9.92
C ALA A 113 1.35 -10.25 -10.15
N ILE A 114 1.76 -9.50 -9.14
CA ILE A 114 2.92 -8.59 -9.22
C ILE A 114 4.24 -9.39 -9.25
N ARG A 115 4.39 -10.43 -8.41
CA ARG A 115 5.58 -11.30 -8.40
C ARG A 115 5.81 -11.93 -9.77
N LEU A 116 4.77 -12.42 -10.41
CA LEU A 116 4.78 -13.06 -11.73
C LEU A 116 4.81 -12.05 -12.90
N GLY A 117 5.22 -10.81 -12.67
CA GLY A 117 5.40 -9.81 -13.72
C GLY A 117 4.10 -9.25 -14.29
N GLY A 118 3.06 -9.13 -13.46
CA GLY A 118 1.79 -8.50 -13.78
C GLY A 118 0.72 -9.44 -14.31
N ALA A 119 0.85 -10.75 -14.11
CA ALA A 119 -0.13 -11.75 -14.53
C ALA A 119 -0.33 -12.82 -13.47
N LEU A 120 -1.55 -13.37 -13.38
CA LEU A 120 -1.90 -14.52 -12.56
C LEU A 120 -2.79 -15.46 -13.36
N GLY A 121 -2.30 -16.64 -13.69
CA GLY A 121 -2.96 -17.55 -14.63
C GLY A 121 -3.18 -16.89 -16.00
N GLU A 122 -4.39 -16.89 -16.49
CA GLU A 122 -4.78 -16.28 -17.78
C GLU A 122 -4.95 -14.74 -17.69
N VAL A 123 -5.00 -14.19 -16.47
CA VAL A 123 -5.26 -12.76 -16.25
C VAL A 123 -3.96 -11.97 -16.29
N ARG A 124 -3.93 -10.93 -17.13
CA ARG A 124 -2.83 -9.97 -17.16
C ARG A 124 -3.32 -8.57 -16.81
N LEU A 125 -2.81 -8.04 -15.68
CA LEU A 125 -3.06 -6.67 -15.26
C LEU A 125 -2.06 -5.69 -15.88
N LEU A 126 -0.78 -6.07 -15.91
CA LEU A 126 0.34 -5.23 -16.33
C LEU A 126 1.33 -6.01 -17.19
N GLY A 127 2.08 -5.30 -18.00
CA GLY A 127 3.22 -5.88 -18.69
C GLY A 127 4.43 -6.08 -17.75
N PRO A 128 5.30 -7.09 -17.99
CA PRO A 128 6.43 -7.37 -17.11
C PRO A 128 7.42 -6.20 -17.02
N LYS A 129 7.58 -5.43 -18.07
CA LYS A 129 8.42 -4.21 -18.07
C LYS A 129 7.83 -3.11 -17.19
N THR A 130 6.51 -3.00 -17.14
CA THR A 130 5.82 -2.04 -16.25
C THR A 130 6.05 -2.43 -14.79
N VAL A 131 5.91 -3.71 -14.45
CA VAL A 131 6.19 -4.19 -13.08
C VAL A 131 7.65 -3.99 -12.72
N ALA A 132 8.58 -4.25 -13.64
CA ALA A 132 10.00 -3.97 -13.43
C ALA A 132 10.26 -2.48 -13.15
N LEU A 133 9.61 -1.58 -13.90
CA LEU A 133 9.67 -0.14 -13.66
C LEU A 133 9.11 0.23 -12.30
N MET A 134 7.96 -0.32 -11.92
CA MET A 134 7.33 -0.05 -10.62
C MET A 134 8.23 -0.44 -9.43
N ARG A 135 9.01 -1.51 -9.57
CA ARG A 135 9.93 -2.01 -8.56
C ARG A 135 11.32 -1.37 -8.60
N ALA A 136 11.62 -0.53 -9.60
CA ALA A 136 12.89 0.18 -9.66
C ALA A 136 12.95 1.29 -8.60
N ASN A 137 14.15 1.60 -8.11
CA ASN A 137 14.34 2.74 -7.21
C ASN A 137 14.21 4.04 -8.00
N HIS A 138 13.18 4.83 -7.68
CA HIS A 138 12.89 6.13 -8.31
C HIS A 138 13.39 7.32 -7.49
N LEU A 139 14.04 7.08 -6.35
CA LEU A 139 14.56 8.17 -5.53
C LEU A 139 15.69 8.90 -6.26
N PRO A 140 15.77 10.24 -6.14
CA PRO A 140 16.80 11.05 -6.78
C PRO A 140 18.21 10.55 -6.46
N GLY A 141 19.07 10.47 -7.49
CA GLY A 141 20.44 10.00 -7.36
C GLY A 141 20.61 8.52 -7.01
N GLY A 142 19.52 7.73 -7.00
CA GLY A 142 19.56 6.34 -6.56
C GLY A 142 19.81 6.18 -5.06
N GLY A 143 19.56 7.23 -4.28
CA GLY A 143 19.68 7.24 -2.82
C GLY A 143 18.70 6.29 -2.13
N ASP A 144 18.79 6.18 -0.82
CA ASP A 144 17.83 5.45 -0.01
C ASP A 144 16.86 6.40 0.73
N LEU A 145 15.85 5.85 1.36
CA LEU A 145 14.84 6.63 2.07
C LEU A 145 15.45 7.48 3.19
N SER A 146 16.47 6.98 3.88
CA SER A 146 17.14 7.71 4.96
C SER A 146 17.90 8.95 4.47
N ASP A 147 18.36 8.97 3.21
CA ASP A 147 19.06 10.12 2.63
C ASP A 147 18.10 11.26 2.28
N LEU A 148 16.85 10.96 1.98
CA LEU A 148 15.86 11.90 1.44
C LEU A 148 14.75 12.27 2.40
N SER A 149 14.68 11.61 3.54
CA SER A 149 13.67 11.82 4.57
C SER A 149 13.96 13.07 5.39
N ILE A 150 13.05 14.04 5.44
CA ILE A 150 13.26 15.34 6.08
C ILE A 150 12.26 15.72 7.16
N SER A 151 11.22 14.92 7.41
CA SER A 151 10.15 15.27 8.34
C SER A 151 9.76 14.13 9.28
N MET A 152 8.82 14.44 10.20
CA MET A 152 8.27 13.50 11.18
C MET A 152 7.65 12.25 10.57
N PHE A 153 7.14 12.34 9.34
CA PHE A 153 6.57 11.21 8.60
C PHE A 153 7.55 10.62 7.60
N SER A 154 8.83 10.85 7.82
CA SER A 154 9.90 10.32 7.00
C SER A 154 10.33 8.96 7.52
N GLU A 155 10.53 8.03 6.61
CA GLU A 155 10.99 6.66 6.89
C GLU A 155 12.52 6.63 7.11
N SER A 156 13.01 7.48 8.03
CA SER A 156 14.44 7.73 8.25
C SER A 156 15.23 6.54 8.76
N ILE A 157 14.53 5.50 9.26
CA ILE A 157 15.18 4.27 9.74
C ILE A 157 15.51 3.28 8.61
N TYR A 158 15.04 3.52 7.39
CA TYR A 158 15.20 2.59 6.27
C TYR A 158 16.47 2.86 5.45
N GLN A 159 17.63 2.59 6.06
CA GLN A 159 18.89 2.57 5.33
C GLN A 159 18.94 1.38 4.36
N GLY A 160 19.49 1.59 3.17
CA GLY A 160 19.57 0.54 2.15
C GLY A 160 18.23 0.20 1.50
N VAL A 161 17.23 1.07 1.66
CA VAL A 161 15.88 0.91 1.12
C VAL A 161 15.58 2.05 0.16
N GLY A 162 15.25 1.73 -1.07
CA GLY A 162 14.74 2.65 -2.08
C GLY A 162 13.21 2.69 -2.10
N PHE A 163 12.65 3.50 -3.00
CA PHE A 163 11.21 3.59 -3.20
C PHE A 163 10.86 3.62 -4.69
N GLY A 164 9.93 2.76 -5.08
CA GLY A 164 9.43 2.64 -6.42
C GLY A 164 8.09 3.37 -6.64
N LEU A 165 7.28 2.82 -7.53
CA LEU A 165 5.93 3.33 -7.75
C LEU A 165 4.93 2.54 -6.88
N GLY A 166 4.91 2.85 -5.58
CA GLY A 166 4.01 2.28 -4.57
C GLY A 166 4.62 1.18 -3.69
N PHE A 167 5.93 0.92 -3.81
CA PHE A 167 6.64 -0.08 -2.99
C PHE A 167 7.96 0.48 -2.48
N ALA A 168 8.31 0.17 -1.24
CA ALA A 168 9.70 0.19 -0.80
C ALA A 168 10.41 -1.05 -1.35
N MET A 169 11.73 -0.98 -1.52
CA MET A 169 12.52 -2.12 -1.96
C MET A 169 13.91 -2.12 -1.33
N THR A 170 14.48 -3.31 -1.10
CA THR A 170 15.86 -3.46 -0.68
C THR A 170 16.81 -3.12 -1.82
N THR A 171 17.63 -2.10 -1.63
CA THR A 171 18.74 -1.74 -2.54
C THR A 171 20.07 -2.26 -2.05
N ASN A 172 20.24 -2.45 -0.74
CA ASN A 172 21.47 -2.92 -0.11
C ASN A 172 21.20 -3.67 1.18
N VAL A 173 21.31 -5.00 1.15
CA VAL A 173 21.06 -5.90 2.28
C VAL A 173 22.00 -5.62 3.47
N ALA A 174 23.26 -5.26 3.22
CA ALA A 174 24.19 -4.97 4.31
C ALA A 174 23.81 -3.69 5.07
N LYS A 175 23.24 -2.71 4.39
CA LYS A 175 22.73 -1.48 5.05
C LYS A 175 21.43 -1.72 5.81
N THR A 176 20.52 -2.55 5.30
CA THR A 176 19.25 -2.85 6.01
C THR A 176 19.48 -3.65 7.28
N GLN A 177 20.58 -4.42 7.36
CA GLN A 177 20.87 -5.38 8.44
C GLN A 177 19.76 -6.44 8.63
N ILE A 178 18.96 -6.66 7.61
CA ILE A 178 17.88 -7.65 7.57
C ILE A 178 18.23 -8.66 6.48
N THR A 179 18.08 -9.94 6.78
CA THR A 179 18.24 -11.00 5.79
C THR A 179 17.15 -10.88 4.73
N GLY A 180 17.56 -10.83 3.46
CA GLY A 180 16.66 -10.69 2.32
C GLY A 180 17.43 -10.58 1.02
N SER A 181 16.74 -10.28 -0.07
CA SER A 181 17.32 -10.15 -1.40
C SER A 181 17.33 -8.70 -1.88
N VAL A 182 18.36 -8.30 -2.62
CA VAL A 182 18.29 -7.03 -3.36
C VAL A 182 17.16 -7.12 -4.38
N GLY A 183 16.22 -6.15 -4.32
CA GLY A 183 15.05 -6.12 -5.20
C GLY A 183 13.80 -6.79 -4.63
N GLU A 184 13.85 -7.37 -3.42
CA GLU A 184 12.62 -7.64 -2.68
C GLU A 184 11.89 -6.32 -2.40
N PHE A 185 10.56 -6.34 -2.34
CA PHE A 185 9.78 -5.12 -2.19
C PHE A 185 8.54 -5.37 -1.33
N TRP A 186 8.12 -4.33 -0.62
CA TRP A 186 7.06 -4.43 0.38
C TRP A 186 6.38 -3.10 0.65
N TRP A 187 5.34 -3.14 1.47
CA TRP A 187 4.83 -2.01 2.23
C TRP A 187 4.02 -2.50 3.44
N GLY A 188 3.66 -1.56 4.31
CA GLY A 188 2.85 -1.81 5.50
C GLY A 188 1.57 -0.97 5.54
N GLY A 189 0.73 -1.28 6.52
CA GLY A 189 -0.51 -0.55 6.78
C GLY A 189 -0.66 -0.15 8.24
N ALA A 190 -1.43 0.91 8.50
CA ALA A 190 -1.61 1.50 9.83
C ALA A 190 -2.19 0.53 10.87
N ALA A 191 -2.86 -0.53 10.45
CA ALA A 191 -3.39 -1.58 11.33
C ALA A 191 -2.39 -2.75 11.56
N SER A 192 -1.08 -2.47 11.43
CA SER A 192 0.01 -3.45 11.55
C SER A 192 -0.15 -4.60 10.56
N THR A 193 -0.62 -4.28 9.36
CA THR A 193 -0.61 -5.17 8.21
C THR A 193 0.66 -4.99 7.41
N ALA A 194 1.16 -6.05 6.79
CA ALA A 194 2.33 -6.00 5.95
C ALA A 194 2.24 -7.04 4.83
N PHE A 195 2.89 -6.74 3.73
CA PHE A 195 3.20 -7.71 2.71
C PHE A 195 4.64 -7.50 2.25
N TRP A 196 5.28 -8.57 1.80
CA TRP A 196 6.52 -8.47 1.04
C TRP A 196 6.60 -9.55 -0.02
N ILE A 197 7.33 -9.25 -1.05
CA ILE A 197 7.51 -10.09 -2.23
C ILE A 197 9.00 -10.15 -2.53
N ASP A 198 9.56 -11.33 -2.51
CA ASP A 198 10.93 -11.58 -2.93
C ASP A 198 10.92 -12.40 -4.24
N PRO A 199 11.17 -11.75 -5.39
CA PRO A 199 11.19 -12.45 -6.67
C PRO A 199 12.48 -13.26 -6.90
N VAL A 200 13.51 -13.10 -6.07
CA VAL A 200 14.75 -13.91 -6.14
C VAL A 200 14.51 -15.26 -5.49
N GLU A 201 13.88 -15.26 -4.33
CA GLU A 201 13.53 -16.46 -3.55
C GLU A 201 12.17 -17.06 -3.95
N ASP A 202 11.47 -16.41 -4.89
CA ASP A 202 10.15 -16.84 -5.38
C ASP A 202 9.07 -16.89 -4.28
N VAL A 203 9.08 -15.91 -3.38
CA VAL A 203 8.25 -15.86 -2.18
C VAL A 203 7.35 -14.61 -2.17
N SER A 204 6.09 -14.81 -1.77
CA SER A 204 5.17 -13.71 -1.38
C SER A 204 4.61 -13.99 0.00
N VAL A 205 4.59 -12.98 0.85
CA VAL A 205 4.05 -13.08 2.20
C VAL A 205 3.04 -11.97 2.45
N VAL A 206 1.94 -12.32 3.09
CA VAL A 206 0.91 -11.39 3.56
C VAL A 206 0.70 -11.65 5.05
N PHE A 207 0.89 -10.61 5.86
CA PHE A 207 0.69 -10.63 7.30
C PHE A 207 -0.39 -9.62 7.66
N LEU A 208 -1.50 -10.11 8.22
CA LEU A 208 -2.65 -9.28 8.57
C LEU A 208 -2.91 -9.36 10.07
N THR A 209 -2.63 -8.28 10.77
CA THR A 209 -3.13 -8.03 12.12
C THR A 209 -4.13 -6.88 12.07
N GLN A 210 -4.71 -6.52 13.23
CA GLN A 210 -5.64 -5.40 13.33
C GLN A 210 -5.35 -4.63 14.63
N PHE A 211 -4.13 -4.08 14.70
CA PHE A 211 -3.65 -3.28 15.83
C PHE A 211 -3.11 -1.94 15.32
N MET A 212 -3.54 -0.84 15.92
CA MET A 212 -3.17 0.52 15.54
C MET A 212 -2.55 1.30 16.72
N PRO A 213 -1.60 2.20 16.45
CA PRO A 213 -0.90 2.33 15.17
C PRO A 213 0.07 1.16 14.95
N SER A 214 0.54 1.00 13.72
CA SER A 214 1.70 0.16 13.43
C SER A 214 2.92 0.73 14.15
N SER A 215 3.67 -0.10 14.86
CA SER A 215 4.92 0.25 15.54
C SER A 215 6.10 0.15 14.59
#